data_6edfd44b58b57afc12933df8b08ed483
#
_entry.id   6edfd44b58b57afc12933df8b08ed483
#
_cell.length_a   1.000
_cell.length_b   1.000
_cell.length_c   1.000
_cell.angle_alpha   90.00
_cell.angle_beta   90.00
_cell.angle_gamma   90.00
#
_symmetry.space_group_name_H-M   'P 1'
#
loop_
_entity.id
_entity.type
_entity.pdbx_description
1 polymer ?
#
loop_
_entity_poly.entity_id
_entity_poly.type
_entity_poly.pdbx_seq_one_letter_code
_entity_poly.pdbx_strand_id
1 'polypeptide(L)'
;MGEVIGAGELHKGVKLLIDGEPWEITEFDFSKPGKGQAIYNCKLRNMMTGGGMTKSYRSGDKFEKPELLQMSVTYSYDDGTAFVFTDENFEEIRVSYDVMGDKKYFLMDEMEVKALFFNDKVIGVDLPQLVERKVI
;
A
#
# COMPACT_ATOMS: atom_id res chain seq x y z
N MET A 1 14.91 -3.59 -10.34
CA MET A 1 15.53 -2.67 -9.54
C MET A 1 14.65 -1.61 -9.15
N GLY A 2 14.53 -1.34 -7.93
CA GLY A 2 13.64 -0.31 -7.43
C GLY A 2 14.25 1.07 -7.58
N GLU A 3 13.40 2.06 -7.54
CA GLU A 3 13.82 3.44 -7.55
C GLU A 3 14.36 3.80 -6.17
N VAL A 4 15.34 4.66 -6.09
CA VAL A 4 15.91 5.09 -4.81
C VAL A 4 15.41 6.49 -4.50
N ILE A 5 14.96 6.70 -3.27
CA ILE A 5 14.49 8.01 -2.84
C ILE A 5 15.20 8.40 -1.55
N GLY A 6 15.24 9.67 -1.24
CA GLY A 6 15.84 10.16 -0.03
C GLY A 6 14.81 10.41 1.06
N ALA A 7 15.30 10.65 2.27
CA ALA A 7 14.43 10.90 3.41
C ALA A 7 13.52 12.10 3.20
N GLY A 8 13.96 13.08 2.45
CA GLY A 8 13.12 14.25 2.20
C GLY A 8 11.89 13.96 1.36
N GLU A 9 11.80 12.78 0.76
CA GLU A 9 10.64 12.41 -0.04
C GLU A 9 9.66 11.55 0.75
N LEU A 10 9.91 11.27 2.01
CA LEU A 10 9.03 10.44 2.80
C LEU A 10 7.76 11.20 3.19
N HIS A 11 6.64 10.52 3.12
CA HIS A 11 5.38 11.07 3.60
C HIS A 11 4.38 9.93 3.68
N LYS A 12 3.20 10.20 4.18
CA LYS A 12 2.17 9.18 4.31
C LYS A 12 1.83 8.63 2.94
N GLY A 13 1.78 7.33 2.82
CA GLY A 13 1.45 6.64 1.57
C GLY A 13 2.65 6.17 0.77
N VAL A 14 3.85 6.63 1.11
CA VAL A 14 5.04 6.20 0.39
C VAL A 14 5.34 4.75 0.73
N LYS A 15 5.76 3.98 -0.24
CA LYS A 15 6.11 2.59 -0.05
C LYS A 15 7.60 2.41 -0.14
N LEU A 16 8.16 1.66 0.82
CA LEU A 16 9.60 1.45 0.93
C LEU A 16 9.91 -0.03 0.94
N LEU A 17 11.05 -0.40 0.38
CA LEU A 17 11.52 -1.77 0.42
C LEU A 17 12.47 -1.88 1.60
N ILE A 18 12.11 -2.67 2.60
CA ILE A 18 12.93 -2.85 3.80
C ILE A 18 13.11 -4.34 4.00
N ASP A 19 14.35 -4.79 4.04
CA ASP A 19 14.69 -6.20 4.22
C ASP A 19 13.98 -7.09 3.17
N GLY A 20 13.86 -6.59 1.96
CA GLY A 20 13.26 -7.34 0.88
C GLY A 20 11.76 -7.38 0.88
N GLU A 21 11.11 -6.63 1.76
CA GLU A 21 9.65 -6.61 1.84
C GLU A 21 9.11 -5.21 1.67
N PRO A 22 7.92 -5.06 1.09
CA PRO A 22 7.34 -3.74 0.91
C PRO A 22 6.63 -3.27 2.18
N TRP A 23 6.91 -2.05 2.58
CA TRP A 23 6.29 -1.40 3.74
C TRP A 23 5.67 -0.09 3.29
N GLU A 24 4.55 0.25 3.87
CA GLU A 24 3.87 1.50 3.55
C GLU A 24 3.91 2.42 4.76
N ILE A 25 4.18 3.71 4.55
CA ILE A 25 4.15 4.69 5.62
C ILE A 25 2.70 5.04 5.87
N THR A 26 2.20 4.71 7.07
CA THR A 26 0.82 4.97 7.42
C THR A 26 0.67 6.25 8.22
N GLU A 27 1.72 6.69 8.92
CA GLU A 27 1.73 7.98 9.59
C GLU A 27 3.11 8.56 9.50
N PHE A 28 3.20 9.86 9.37
CA PHE A 28 4.46 10.52 9.16
C PHE A 28 4.51 11.80 9.98
N ASP A 29 5.63 12.02 10.65
CA ASP A 29 5.83 13.22 11.43
C ASP A 29 7.25 13.73 11.20
N PHE A 30 7.40 15.00 10.98
CA PHE A 30 8.68 15.61 10.72
C PHE A 30 9.07 16.48 11.89
N SER A 31 10.28 16.31 12.39
CA SER A 31 10.76 17.11 13.49
C SER A 31 12.15 17.61 13.16
N LYS A 32 12.42 18.87 13.43
CA LYS A 32 13.73 19.40 13.21
C LYS A 32 14.16 20.16 14.46
N PRO A 33 14.94 19.52 15.34
CA PRO A 33 15.42 20.19 16.54
C PRO A 33 16.33 21.34 16.14
N GLY A 34 16.43 22.32 16.99
CA GLY A 34 17.12 23.55 16.67
C GLY A 34 18.49 23.39 16.05
N LYS A 35 19.32 22.55 16.58
CA LYS A 35 20.63 22.36 16.04
C LYS A 35 20.85 21.00 15.44
N GLY A 36 19.92 20.14 15.41
CA GLY A 36 20.13 18.80 14.92
C GLY A 36 19.69 18.63 13.49
N GLN A 37 19.87 17.43 12.97
CA GLN A 37 19.36 17.08 11.68
C GLN A 37 17.89 16.85 11.78
N ALA A 38 17.19 16.99 10.67
CA ALA A 38 15.79 16.70 10.61
C ALA A 38 15.56 15.23 10.90
N ILE A 39 14.51 14.93 11.63
CA ILE A 39 14.12 13.57 11.98
C ILE A 39 12.77 13.28 11.35
N TYR A 40 12.68 12.17 10.64
CA TYR A 40 11.47 11.78 9.94
C TYR A 40 10.93 10.55 10.66
N ASN A 41 9.89 10.74 11.44
CA ASN A 41 9.29 9.65 12.22
C ASN A 41 8.21 8.99 11.37
N CYS A 42 8.35 7.71 11.12
CA CYS A 42 7.45 7.01 10.24
C CYS A 42 6.81 5.83 10.94
N LYS A 43 5.51 5.69 10.81
CA LYS A 43 4.83 4.53 11.25
C LYS A 43 4.62 3.70 10.00
N LEU A 44 5.08 2.47 10.02
CA LEU A 44 5.12 1.63 8.83
C LEU A 44 4.27 0.39 9.01
N ARG A 45 3.69 -0.06 7.91
CA ARG A 45 2.91 -1.28 7.91
C ARG A 45 3.47 -2.21 6.85
N ASN A 46 3.78 -3.44 7.22
CA ASN A 46 4.27 -4.43 6.27
C ASN A 46 3.12 -4.82 5.36
N MET A 47 3.27 -4.61 4.06
CA MET A 47 2.19 -4.85 3.12
C MET A 47 1.96 -6.33 2.88
N MET A 48 2.88 -7.19 3.27
CA MET A 48 2.72 -8.63 3.10
C MET A 48 2.16 -9.31 4.33
N THR A 49 2.48 -8.83 5.53
CA THR A 49 2.05 -9.48 6.76
C THR A 49 1.07 -8.66 7.57
N GLY A 50 0.99 -7.37 7.33
CA GLY A 50 0.14 -6.49 8.11
C GLY A 50 0.76 -5.99 9.40
N GLY A 51 1.95 -6.45 9.75
CA GLY A 51 2.61 -6.02 10.97
C GLY A 51 3.04 -4.57 10.92
N GLY A 52 3.13 -3.94 12.06
CA GLY A 52 3.50 -2.53 12.14
C GLY A 52 4.83 -2.31 12.84
N MET A 53 5.49 -1.23 12.52
CA MET A 53 6.67 -0.80 13.25
C MET A 53 6.80 0.70 13.13
N THR A 54 7.56 1.28 14.04
CA THR A 54 7.85 2.71 14.02
C THR A 54 9.33 2.89 13.84
N LYS A 55 9.73 3.73 12.92
CA LYS A 55 11.14 4.00 12.67
C LYS A 55 11.36 5.49 12.54
N SER A 56 12.54 5.93 12.95
CA SER A 56 12.94 7.31 12.76
C SER A 56 14.12 7.34 11.81
N TYR A 57 14.05 8.16 10.81
CA TYR A 57 15.11 8.30 9.83
C TYR A 57 15.64 9.73 9.84
N ARG A 58 16.81 9.94 9.27
CA ARG A 58 17.44 11.23 9.26
C ARG A 58 17.70 11.69 7.85
N SER A 59 17.90 12.99 7.72
CA SER A 59 18.33 13.57 6.48
C SER A 59 19.55 12.84 5.97
N GLY A 60 19.60 12.50 4.75
CA GLY A 60 20.70 11.75 4.16
C GLY A 60 20.46 10.26 4.04
N ASP A 61 19.48 9.72 4.74
CA ASP A 61 19.14 8.31 4.59
C ASP A 61 18.51 8.10 3.22
N LYS A 62 18.73 6.94 2.65
CA LYS A 62 18.20 6.60 1.35
C LYS A 62 17.45 5.29 1.42
N PHE A 63 16.47 5.15 0.55
CA PHE A 63 15.58 4.00 0.57
C PHE A 63 15.30 3.54 -0.84
N GLU A 64 15.01 2.25 -1.00
CA GLU A 64 14.56 1.73 -2.27
C GLU A 64 13.06 1.63 -2.22
N LYS A 65 12.40 1.90 -3.34
CA LYS A 65 10.97 1.67 -3.46
C LYS A 65 10.76 0.28 -4.01
N PRO A 66 9.75 -0.45 -3.54
CA PRO A 66 9.49 -1.78 -4.10
C PRO A 66 8.93 -1.66 -5.51
N GLU A 67 9.22 -2.64 -6.34
CA GLU A 67 8.64 -2.68 -7.67
C GLU A 67 7.29 -3.33 -7.55
N LEU A 68 6.25 -2.55 -7.73
CA LEU A 68 4.89 -3.02 -7.62
C LEU A 68 4.23 -3.00 -8.99
N LEU A 69 3.49 -4.06 -9.29
CA LEU A 69 2.77 -4.14 -10.53
C LEU A 69 1.32 -3.86 -10.23
N GLN A 70 0.69 -3.02 -11.02
CA GLN A 70 -0.72 -2.75 -10.87
C GLN A 70 -1.50 -3.45 -11.97
N MET A 71 -2.62 -4.03 -11.62
CA MET A 71 -3.48 -4.69 -12.60
C MET A 71 -4.91 -4.30 -12.32
N SER A 72 -5.67 -3.96 -13.35
CA SER A 72 -7.09 -3.67 -13.19
C SER A 72 -7.84 -4.97 -13.03
N VAL A 73 -8.63 -5.08 -11.99
CA VAL A 73 -9.44 -6.27 -11.73
C VAL A 73 -10.83 -5.82 -11.31
N THR A 74 -11.80 -6.70 -11.43
CA THR A 74 -13.18 -6.41 -11.08
C THR A 74 -13.61 -7.30 -9.93
N TYR A 75 -14.26 -6.71 -8.94
CA TYR A 75 -14.72 -7.48 -7.80
C TYR A 75 -15.82 -8.43 -8.24
N SER A 76 -15.68 -9.69 -7.90
CA SER A 76 -16.63 -10.70 -8.29
C SER A 76 -17.47 -11.17 -7.10
N TYR A 77 -16.86 -11.75 -6.09
CA TYR A 77 -17.61 -12.23 -4.94
C TYR A 77 -16.68 -12.52 -3.76
N ASP A 78 -17.29 -12.76 -2.61
CA ASP A 78 -16.59 -13.15 -1.40
C ASP A 78 -16.87 -14.64 -1.21
N ASP A 79 -15.85 -15.48 -1.21
CA ASP A 79 -16.07 -16.91 -1.14
C ASP A 79 -16.02 -17.48 0.29
N GLY A 80 -15.97 -16.59 1.29
CA GLY A 80 -15.90 -17.02 2.68
C GLY A 80 -14.50 -17.06 3.26
N THR A 81 -13.47 -17.06 2.42
CA THR A 81 -12.10 -17.05 2.88
C THR A 81 -11.30 -15.91 2.26
N ALA A 82 -11.75 -15.39 1.15
CA ALA A 82 -11.06 -14.27 0.47
C ALA A 82 -12.03 -13.57 -0.43
N PHE A 83 -11.68 -12.36 -0.83
CA PHE A 83 -12.44 -11.65 -1.84
C PHE A 83 -11.90 -12.08 -3.21
N VAL A 84 -12.79 -12.41 -4.13
CA VAL A 84 -12.38 -12.89 -5.44
C VAL A 84 -12.64 -11.81 -6.47
N PHE A 85 -11.59 -11.51 -7.24
CA PHE A 85 -11.67 -10.53 -8.32
C PHE A 85 -11.32 -11.25 -9.63
N THR A 86 -11.73 -10.70 -10.74
CA THR A 86 -11.37 -11.26 -12.04
C THR A 86 -10.62 -10.24 -12.86
N ASP A 87 -9.64 -10.69 -13.61
CA ASP A 87 -8.85 -9.81 -14.47
C ASP A 87 -9.48 -9.77 -15.87
N GLU A 88 -8.79 -9.14 -16.81
CA GLU A 88 -9.34 -8.99 -18.16
C GLU A 88 -9.49 -10.31 -18.88
N ASN A 89 -8.77 -11.33 -18.47
CA ASN A 89 -8.86 -12.65 -19.08
C ASN A 89 -9.81 -13.55 -18.30
N PHE A 90 -10.57 -12.98 -17.38
CA PHE A 90 -11.52 -13.69 -16.53
C PHE A 90 -10.84 -14.71 -15.62
N GLU A 91 -9.57 -14.49 -15.31
CA GLU A 91 -8.90 -15.34 -14.34
C GLU A 91 -9.16 -14.78 -12.95
N GLU A 92 -9.36 -15.67 -12.00
CA GLU A 92 -9.67 -15.27 -10.64
C GLU A 92 -8.42 -14.90 -9.87
N ILE A 93 -8.50 -13.81 -9.12
CA ILE A 93 -7.44 -13.35 -8.26
C ILE A 93 -8.03 -13.25 -6.88
N ARG A 94 -7.46 -14.01 -5.92
CA ARG A 94 -8.00 -14.03 -4.57
C ARG A 94 -7.20 -13.07 -3.69
N VAL A 95 -7.90 -12.21 -3.00
CA VAL A 95 -7.28 -11.21 -2.14
C VAL A 95 -7.73 -11.52 -0.73
N SER A 96 -6.79 -11.77 0.19
CA SER A 96 -7.12 -12.15 1.53
C SER A 96 -7.85 -11.02 2.27
N TYR A 97 -8.60 -11.36 3.29
CA TYR A 97 -9.30 -10.37 4.07
C TYR A 97 -8.31 -9.41 4.73
N ASP A 98 -7.12 -9.90 5.11
CA ASP A 98 -6.12 -9.06 5.74
C ASP A 98 -5.59 -7.99 4.79
N VAL A 99 -5.43 -8.33 3.52
CA VAL A 99 -4.95 -7.37 2.53
C VAL A 99 -5.99 -6.29 2.30
N MET A 100 -7.27 -6.66 2.26
CA MET A 100 -8.32 -5.67 2.03
C MET A 100 -8.52 -4.77 3.24
N GLY A 101 -8.42 -5.32 4.43
CA GLY A 101 -8.64 -4.53 5.64
C GLY A 101 -9.96 -3.81 5.59
N ASP A 102 -9.96 -2.53 5.93
CA ASP A 102 -11.19 -1.73 5.95
C ASP A 102 -11.71 -1.41 4.57
N LYS A 103 -10.96 -1.66 3.52
CA LYS A 103 -11.43 -1.36 2.18
C LYS A 103 -12.59 -2.24 1.79
N LYS A 104 -12.76 -3.38 2.51
CA LYS A 104 -13.88 -4.28 2.20
C LYS A 104 -15.22 -3.59 2.34
N TYR A 105 -15.32 -2.56 3.18
CA TYR A 105 -16.58 -1.88 3.38
C TYR A 105 -16.98 -1.01 2.19
N PHE A 106 -16.08 -0.79 1.26
CA PHE A 106 -16.36 0.02 0.09
C PHE A 106 -16.53 -0.81 -1.19
N LEU A 107 -16.45 -2.14 -1.08
CA LEU A 107 -16.58 -2.98 -2.27
C LEU A 107 -18.02 -3.06 -2.71
N MET A 108 -18.22 -2.96 -4.01
CA MET A 108 -19.54 -3.12 -4.61
C MET A 108 -19.40 -4.11 -5.73
N ASP A 109 -20.51 -4.80 -6.06
CA ASP A 109 -20.50 -5.79 -7.12
C ASP A 109 -20.01 -5.16 -8.41
N GLU A 110 -19.11 -5.87 -9.07
CA GLU A 110 -18.57 -5.44 -10.36
C GLU A 110 -17.75 -4.15 -10.28
N MET A 111 -17.29 -3.76 -9.08
CA MET A 111 -16.45 -2.59 -8.96
C MET A 111 -15.07 -2.89 -9.52
N GLU A 112 -14.55 -1.97 -10.32
CA GLU A 112 -13.20 -2.10 -10.86
C GLU A 112 -12.20 -1.47 -9.90
N VAL A 113 -11.14 -2.18 -9.57
CA VAL A 113 -10.12 -1.70 -8.65
C VAL A 113 -8.75 -2.04 -9.24
N LYS A 114 -7.70 -1.50 -8.63
CA LYS A 114 -6.33 -1.83 -9.03
C LYS A 114 -5.73 -2.73 -7.99
N ALA A 115 -5.31 -3.92 -8.40
CA ALA A 115 -4.61 -4.83 -7.50
C ALA A 115 -3.11 -4.57 -7.59
N LEU A 116 -2.44 -4.54 -6.46
CA LEU A 116 -1.00 -4.32 -6.39
C LEU A 116 -0.31 -5.64 -6.13
N PHE A 117 0.68 -5.96 -6.95
CA PHE A 117 1.41 -7.21 -6.84
C PHE A 117 2.87 -6.95 -6.53
N PHE A 118 3.44 -7.77 -5.67
CA PHE A 118 4.86 -7.75 -5.38
C PHE A 118 5.33 -9.20 -5.48
N ASN A 119 6.26 -9.50 -6.39
CA ASN A 119 6.75 -10.85 -6.63
C ASN A 119 5.58 -11.82 -6.88
N ASP A 120 4.67 -11.41 -7.73
CA ASP A 120 3.51 -12.22 -8.14
C ASP A 120 2.50 -12.49 -7.02
N LYS A 121 2.59 -11.74 -5.91
CA LYS A 121 1.64 -11.90 -4.83
C LYS A 121 0.86 -10.63 -4.65
N VAL A 122 -0.45 -10.72 -4.48
CA VAL A 122 -1.27 -9.54 -4.24
C VAL A 122 -1.02 -9.03 -2.83
N ILE A 123 -0.58 -7.80 -2.70
CA ILE A 123 -0.29 -7.22 -1.40
C ILE A 123 -1.17 -6.01 -1.09
N GLY A 124 -1.99 -5.59 -2.00
CA GLY A 124 -2.88 -4.46 -1.75
C GLY A 124 -3.86 -4.26 -2.87
N VAL A 125 -4.85 -3.44 -2.61
CA VAL A 125 -5.86 -3.09 -3.58
C VAL A 125 -6.13 -1.59 -3.44
N ASP A 126 -6.09 -0.88 -4.57
CA ASP A 126 -6.43 0.55 -4.57
C ASP A 126 -7.83 0.70 -5.11
N LEU A 127 -8.71 1.28 -4.33
CA LEU A 127 -10.08 1.50 -4.74
C LEU A 127 -10.19 2.82 -5.50
N PRO A 128 -11.18 2.95 -6.37
CA PRO A 128 -11.38 4.23 -7.04
C PRO A 128 -11.78 5.26 -6.01
N GLN A 129 -11.63 6.52 -6.38
CA GLN A 129 -11.93 7.59 -5.47
C GLN A 129 -13.40 7.78 -5.40
N LEU A 130 -14.05 7.05 -4.53
CA LEU A 130 -15.49 7.12 -4.44
C LEU A 130 -16.01 8.31 -3.74
N VAL A 131 -15.23 8.88 -2.86
CA VAL A 131 -15.71 10.00 -2.10
C VAL A 131 -16.04 11.14 -2.96
N GLU A 132 -15.46 11.21 -4.12
CA GLU A 132 -15.76 12.33 -4.89
C GLU A 132 -17.02 12.22 -5.56
N ARG A 133 -17.64 11.14 -5.53
CA ARG A 133 -18.85 11.02 -6.11
C ARG A 133 -19.83 11.59 -5.38
N LYS A 134 -19.85 12.58 -5.01
CA LYS A 134 -20.75 13.17 -4.34
C LYS A 134 -22.00 12.81 -4.74
N VAL A 135 -22.73 12.52 -4.01
CA VAL A 135 -23.96 12.28 -4.27
C VAL A 135 -24.65 13.48 -4.40
N ILE A 136 -25.30 13.70 -5.27
CA ILE A 136 -25.93 14.96 -5.45
C ILE A 136 -27.29 15.00 -4.99
#